data_24db5ba96f37aa87075542d8316f73eb
#
_entry.id   24db5ba96f37aa87075542d8316f73eb
#
_cell.length_a   1.000
_cell.length_b   1.000
_cell.length_c   1.000
_cell.angle_alpha   90.00
_cell.angle_beta   90.00
_cell.angle_gamma   90.00
#
_symmetry.space_group_name_H-M   'P 1'
#
loop_
_entity.id
_entity.type
_entity.pdbx_description
1 polymer ?
#
loop_
_entity_poly.entity_id
_entity_poly.type
_entity_poly.pdbx_seq_one_letter_code
_entity_poly.pdbx_strand_id
1 'polypeptide(L)'
;MHDVWVLRHGESTANVDGVIVSAPGPRALTKVGLTALGRDQAQGAARSAREQGLGVDAVIISSDFARARQTAEEFAGGIGAAAPQLDQRLRERSFGIHDEGPASSYDLVWAVDRARGAHQDEVEAVAAVATRVDQVLREADRLTSGAPVVLVAHGDVLQIALALGAGADPHDHRDVPHLGNAELRRIGGARLADAAPIVADSATEAAEKHA
;
A
#
# COMPACT_ATOMS: atom_id res chain seq x y z
N MET A 1 -20.44 5.24 4.55
CA MET A 1 -18.97 5.20 4.42
C MET A 1 -18.49 3.94 5.08
N HIS A 2 -17.72 3.16 4.37
CA HIS A 2 -17.21 1.89 4.85
C HIS A 2 -16.07 2.09 5.84
N ASP A 3 -15.90 1.12 6.71
CA ASP A 3 -14.81 1.08 7.67
C ASP A 3 -13.56 0.53 6.95
N VAL A 4 -12.70 1.43 6.46
CA VAL A 4 -11.49 1.05 5.72
C VAL A 4 -10.27 1.13 6.61
N TRP A 5 -9.49 0.07 6.59
CA TRP A 5 -8.26 -0.08 7.34
C TRP A 5 -7.10 -0.36 6.41
N VAL A 6 -5.92 0.00 6.82
CA VAL A 6 -4.66 -0.33 6.17
C VAL A 6 -3.80 -1.14 7.10
N LEU A 7 -3.12 -2.16 6.56
CA LEU A 7 -2.20 -3.02 7.28
C LEU A 7 -0.89 -3.10 6.49
N ARG A 8 0.20 -2.59 7.03
CA ARG A 8 1.50 -2.78 6.41
C ARG A 8 1.95 -4.23 6.59
N HIS A 9 2.65 -4.78 5.58
CA HIS A 9 3.21 -6.13 5.71
C HIS A 9 4.13 -6.25 6.94
N GLY A 10 4.17 -7.43 7.56
CA GLY A 10 5.08 -7.78 8.63
C GLY A 10 6.54 -7.74 8.17
N GLU A 11 7.48 -7.91 9.09
CA GLU A 11 8.90 -7.95 8.75
C GLU A 11 9.18 -9.00 7.68
N SER A 12 9.87 -8.59 6.62
CA SER A 12 10.25 -9.45 5.50
C SER A 12 11.77 -9.65 5.46
N THR A 13 12.22 -10.67 4.70
CA THR A 13 13.65 -10.89 4.48
C THR A 13 14.33 -9.67 3.87
N ALA A 14 13.65 -8.91 2.99
CA ALA A 14 14.20 -7.66 2.44
C ALA A 14 14.38 -6.57 3.50
N ASN A 15 13.51 -6.50 4.52
CA ASN A 15 13.70 -5.56 5.63
C ASN A 15 14.95 -5.91 6.44
N VAL A 16 15.19 -7.20 6.70
CA VAL A 16 16.40 -7.68 7.41
C VAL A 16 17.66 -7.40 6.59
N ASP A 17 17.60 -7.66 5.29
CA ASP A 17 18.72 -7.43 4.37
C ASP A 17 18.98 -5.93 4.10
N GLY A 18 18.05 -5.03 4.47
CA GLY A 18 18.14 -3.60 4.22
C GLY A 18 18.11 -3.23 2.73
N VAL A 19 17.33 -3.97 1.93
CA VAL A 19 17.24 -3.77 0.47
C VAL A 19 15.82 -3.40 0.04
N ILE A 20 15.73 -2.63 -1.05
CA ILE A 20 14.47 -2.27 -1.71
C ILE A 20 14.07 -3.43 -2.63
N VAL A 21 12.82 -3.89 -2.53
CA VAL A 21 12.24 -4.86 -3.46
C VAL A 21 10.87 -4.36 -3.90
N SER A 22 10.82 -3.76 -5.08
CA SER A 22 9.65 -3.06 -5.61
C SER A 22 9.24 -3.52 -7.02
N ALA A 23 10.15 -4.08 -7.80
CA ALA A 23 9.83 -4.57 -9.14
C ALA A 23 9.00 -5.88 -9.07
N PRO A 24 7.93 -6.01 -9.90
CA PRO A 24 7.11 -7.20 -9.95
C PRO A 24 7.83 -8.34 -10.70
N GLY A 25 8.58 -9.14 -9.96
CA GLY A 25 9.31 -10.29 -10.48
C GLY A 25 9.31 -11.46 -9.49
N PRO A 26 9.97 -12.58 -9.81
CA PRO A 26 10.02 -13.76 -8.93
C PRO A 26 10.50 -13.45 -7.51
N ARG A 27 11.36 -12.43 -7.36
CA ARG A 27 11.86 -12.01 -6.06
C ARG A 27 10.74 -11.43 -5.19
N ALA A 28 9.99 -10.46 -5.68
CA ALA A 28 8.89 -9.85 -4.94
C ALA A 28 7.69 -10.79 -4.78
N LEU A 29 7.37 -11.57 -5.83
CA LEU A 29 6.16 -12.40 -5.85
C LEU A 29 6.28 -13.70 -5.05
N THR A 30 7.50 -14.24 -4.88
CA THR A 30 7.68 -15.57 -4.27
C THR A 30 8.79 -15.67 -3.24
N LYS A 31 9.91 -14.95 -3.39
CA LYS A 31 11.11 -15.18 -2.59
C LYS A 31 11.20 -14.28 -1.35
N VAL A 32 10.82 -13.02 -1.46
CA VAL A 32 10.85 -12.06 -0.36
C VAL A 32 9.55 -12.16 0.45
N GLY A 33 9.52 -13.16 1.32
CA GLY A 33 8.42 -13.43 2.24
C GLY A 33 8.66 -12.88 3.64
N LEU A 34 7.74 -13.19 4.56
CA LEU A 34 7.85 -12.83 5.98
C LEU A 34 8.93 -13.65 6.66
N THR A 35 9.62 -13.02 7.62
CA THR A 35 10.42 -13.70 8.63
C THR A 35 9.48 -14.38 9.65
N ALA A 36 10.04 -15.16 10.59
CA ALA A 36 9.27 -15.68 11.72
C ALA A 36 8.65 -14.52 12.53
N LEU A 37 9.44 -13.47 12.81
CA LEU A 37 8.97 -12.28 13.49
C LEU A 37 7.83 -11.60 12.71
N GLY A 38 7.95 -11.51 11.38
CA GLY A 38 6.91 -10.91 10.54
C GLY A 38 5.57 -11.66 10.61
N ARG A 39 5.59 -12.98 10.73
CA ARG A 39 4.38 -13.80 10.96
C ARG A 39 3.78 -13.54 12.32
N ASP A 40 4.59 -13.51 13.38
CA ASP A 40 4.14 -13.21 14.74
C ASP A 40 3.53 -11.79 14.82
N GLN A 41 4.12 -10.83 14.10
CA GLN A 41 3.60 -9.47 13.99
C GLN A 41 2.21 -9.45 13.31
N ALA A 42 2.04 -10.18 12.20
CA ALA A 42 0.77 -10.27 11.50
C ALA A 42 -0.33 -10.91 12.38
N GLN A 43 0.00 -11.96 13.10
CA GLN A 43 -0.91 -12.58 14.08
C GLN A 43 -1.21 -11.63 15.26
N GLY A 44 -0.23 -10.83 15.69
CA GLY A 44 -0.43 -9.78 16.69
C GLY A 44 -1.41 -8.72 16.21
N ALA A 45 -1.27 -8.27 14.97
CA ALA A 45 -2.20 -7.34 14.33
C ALA A 45 -3.62 -7.90 14.26
N ALA A 46 -3.79 -9.20 13.96
CA ALA A 46 -5.09 -9.85 13.94
C ALA A 46 -5.75 -9.88 15.33
N ARG A 47 -4.98 -10.13 16.40
CA ARG A 47 -5.50 -10.05 17.77
C ARG A 47 -6.00 -8.65 18.11
N SER A 48 -5.20 -7.62 17.83
CA SER A 48 -5.58 -6.22 18.04
C SER A 48 -6.79 -5.80 17.20
N ALA A 49 -6.89 -6.29 15.96
CA ALA A 49 -8.03 -6.04 15.07
C ALA A 49 -9.34 -6.58 15.66
N ARG A 50 -9.33 -7.77 16.23
CA ARG A 50 -10.50 -8.36 16.91
C ARG A 50 -10.97 -7.52 18.10
N GLU A 51 -10.02 -7.00 18.88
CA GLU A 51 -10.33 -6.08 20.00
C GLU A 51 -11.00 -4.78 19.50
N GLN A 52 -10.72 -4.39 18.25
CA GLN A 52 -11.29 -3.23 17.59
C GLN A 52 -12.57 -3.57 16.79
N GLY A 53 -13.07 -4.81 16.87
CA GLY A 53 -14.32 -5.22 16.26
C GLY A 53 -14.21 -5.77 14.83
N LEU A 54 -13.01 -5.93 14.28
CA LEU A 54 -12.82 -6.61 13.00
C LEU A 54 -12.99 -8.13 13.18
N GLY A 55 -13.69 -8.77 12.27
CA GLY A 55 -14.03 -10.20 12.36
C GLY A 55 -14.28 -10.86 11.01
N VAL A 56 -15.10 -11.88 11.03
CA VAL A 56 -15.36 -12.80 9.90
C VAL A 56 -15.95 -12.13 8.66
N ASP A 57 -16.60 -11.00 8.82
CA ASP A 57 -17.22 -10.20 7.76
C ASP A 57 -16.25 -9.24 7.07
N ALA A 58 -15.04 -9.05 7.62
CA ALA A 58 -14.05 -8.18 7.03
C ALA A 58 -13.57 -8.70 5.66
N VAL A 59 -13.51 -7.83 4.67
CA VAL A 59 -12.95 -8.10 3.34
C VAL A 59 -11.50 -7.70 3.32
N ILE A 60 -10.60 -8.66 3.04
CA ILE A 60 -9.16 -8.43 2.99
C ILE A 60 -8.73 -8.35 1.53
N ILE A 61 -8.13 -7.21 1.14
CA ILE A 61 -7.56 -7.00 -0.20
C ILE A 61 -6.07 -6.78 -0.04
N SER A 62 -5.25 -7.54 -0.74
CA SER A 62 -3.79 -7.54 -0.55
C SER A 62 -3.02 -7.36 -1.85
N SER A 63 -1.90 -6.67 -1.76
CA SER A 63 -0.83 -6.80 -2.76
C SER A 63 -0.48 -8.28 -2.95
N ASP A 64 -0.18 -8.68 -4.18
CA ASP A 64 0.26 -10.03 -4.53
C ASP A 64 1.76 -10.29 -4.23
N PHE A 65 2.51 -9.29 -3.76
CA PHE A 65 3.89 -9.49 -3.29
C PHE A 65 3.90 -10.42 -2.08
N ALA A 66 4.82 -11.39 -2.06
CA ALA A 66 4.82 -12.47 -1.08
C ALA A 66 4.69 -12.00 0.38
N ARG A 67 5.43 -10.95 0.76
CA ARG A 67 5.38 -10.41 2.13
C ARG A 67 4.01 -9.85 2.52
N ALA A 68 3.34 -9.15 1.61
CA ALA A 68 2.00 -8.59 1.85
C ALA A 68 0.95 -9.69 1.85
N ARG A 69 0.99 -10.59 0.86
CA ARG A 69 0.08 -11.73 0.78
C ARG A 69 0.16 -12.62 2.01
N GLN A 70 1.37 -12.99 2.45
CA GLN A 70 1.55 -13.81 3.67
C GLN A 70 1.04 -13.09 4.92
N THR A 71 1.25 -11.77 5.02
CA THR A 71 0.67 -10.96 6.10
C THR A 71 -0.85 -11.04 6.08
N ALA A 72 -1.46 -10.89 4.91
CA ALA A 72 -2.90 -10.93 4.73
C ALA A 72 -3.48 -12.32 5.07
N GLU A 73 -2.79 -13.40 4.69
CA GLU A 73 -3.17 -14.78 5.01
C GLU A 73 -3.16 -15.04 6.52
N GLU A 74 -2.09 -14.67 7.21
CA GLU A 74 -1.97 -14.77 8.69
C GLU A 74 -3.01 -13.92 9.40
N PHE A 75 -3.22 -12.69 8.93
CA PHE A 75 -4.19 -11.76 9.49
C PHE A 75 -5.62 -12.26 9.30
N ALA A 76 -6.01 -12.64 8.09
CA ALA A 76 -7.34 -13.17 7.78
C ALA A 76 -7.66 -14.42 8.61
N GLY A 77 -6.72 -15.37 8.69
CA GLY A 77 -6.85 -16.55 9.55
C GLY A 77 -7.03 -16.19 11.02
N GLY A 78 -6.30 -15.18 11.52
CA GLY A 78 -6.36 -14.73 12.90
C GLY A 78 -7.67 -14.06 13.30
N ILE A 79 -8.36 -13.37 12.37
CA ILE A 79 -9.68 -12.77 12.62
C ILE A 79 -10.86 -13.66 12.19
N GLY A 80 -10.57 -14.79 11.52
CA GLY A 80 -11.59 -15.71 11.00
C GLY A 80 -12.26 -15.25 9.71
N ALA A 81 -11.67 -14.29 8.99
CA ALA A 81 -12.18 -13.78 7.73
C ALA A 81 -11.90 -14.74 6.57
N ALA A 82 -12.56 -14.51 5.42
CA ALA A 82 -12.29 -15.24 4.19
C ALA A 82 -10.85 -15.00 3.69
N ALA A 83 -10.37 -15.87 2.79
CA ALA A 83 -9.06 -15.72 2.17
C ALA A 83 -8.92 -14.35 1.47
N PRO A 84 -7.73 -13.70 1.53
CA PRO A 84 -7.53 -12.40 0.93
C PRO A 84 -7.69 -12.42 -0.60
N GLN A 85 -8.27 -11.35 -1.13
CA GLN A 85 -8.31 -11.06 -2.54
C GLN A 85 -7.01 -10.36 -2.93
N LEU A 86 -6.34 -10.84 -4.01
CA LEU A 86 -5.09 -10.24 -4.45
C LEU A 86 -5.35 -9.15 -5.49
N ASP A 87 -4.71 -7.99 -5.31
CA ASP A 87 -4.82 -6.85 -6.21
C ASP A 87 -3.44 -6.24 -6.49
N GLN A 88 -3.04 -6.27 -7.75
CA GLN A 88 -1.75 -5.73 -8.19
C GLN A 88 -1.64 -4.22 -8.04
N ARG A 89 -2.77 -3.50 -7.95
CA ARG A 89 -2.79 -2.06 -7.70
C ARG A 89 -2.30 -1.70 -6.29
N LEU A 90 -2.19 -2.70 -5.39
CA LEU A 90 -1.62 -2.54 -4.06
C LEU A 90 -0.12 -2.91 -3.97
N ARG A 91 0.53 -3.29 -5.08
CA ARG A 91 1.99 -3.52 -5.12
C ARG A 91 2.75 -2.30 -4.61
N GLU A 92 3.95 -2.52 -4.07
CA GLU A 92 4.81 -1.40 -3.68
C GLU A 92 5.03 -0.44 -4.85
N ARG A 93 5.26 0.82 -4.54
CA ARG A 93 5.70 1.82 -5.51
C ARG A 93 6.96 1.32 -6.19
N SER A 94 7.03 1.42 -7.52
CA SER A 94 8.28 1.14 -8.21
C SER A 94 9.34 2.17 -7.84
N PHE A 95 10.48 1.70 -7.38
CA PHE A 95 11.64 2.55 -7.07
C PHE A 95 12.67 2.59 -8.21
N GLY A 96 12.29 2.14 -9.42
CA GLY A 96 13.09 2.24 -10.64
C GLY A 96 14.50 1.67 -10.46
N ILE A 97 15.52 2.47 -10.79
CA ILE A 97 16.93 2.06 -10.66
C ILE A 97 17.37 1.77 -9.23
N HIS A 98 16.60 2.18 -8.22
CA HIS A 98 16.90 1.89 -6.80
C HIS A 98 16.38 0.51 -6.36
N ASP A 99 15.63 -0.20 -7.21
CA ASP A 99 15.22 -1.58 -6.92
C ASP A 99 16.45 -2.48 -6.75
N GLU A 100 16.39 -3.42 -5.82
CA GLU A 100 17.53 -4.25 -5.42
C GLU A 100 18.70 -3.47 -4.74
N GLY A 101 18.56 -2.15 -4.60
CA GLY A 101 19.53 -1.28 -3.93
C GLY A 101 19.30 -1.17 -2.42
N PRO A 102 20.17 -0.45 -1.71
CA PRO A 102 20.09 -0.27 -0.26
C PRO A 102 18.86 0.56 0.13
N ALA A 103 18.25 0.23 1.28
CA ALA A 103 17.09 0.95 1.82
C ALA A 103 17.36 2.45 2.07
N SER A 104 18.63 2.86 2.25
CA SER A 104 18.99 4.28 2.35
C SER A 104 18.64 5.10 1.09
N SER A 105 18.44 4.45 -0.07
CA SER A 105 18.00 5.12 -1.29
C SER A 105 16.55 5.63 -1.22
N TYR A 106 15.73 5.17 -0.28
CA TYR A 106 14.42 5.76 -0.04
C TYR A 106 14.48 7.27 0.21
N ASP A 107 15.45 7.73 0.98
CA ASP A 107 15.60 9.15 1.32
C ASP A 107 15.86 10.03 0.09
N LEU A 108 16.55 9.50 -0.93
CA LEU A 108 16.79 10.19 -2.20
C LEU A 108 15.47 10.41 -2.95
N VAL A 109 14.66 9.35 -3.07
CA VAL A 109 13.37 9.41 -3.74
C VAL A 109 12.40 10.34 -2.99
N TRP A 110 12.32 10.20 -1.67
CA TRP A 110 11.45 11.05 -0.86
C TRP A 110 11.87 12.53 -0.82
N ALA A 111 13.15 12.84 -1.03
CA ALA A 111 13.60 14.23 -1.17
C ALA A 111 13.05 14.86 -2.44
N VAL A 112 13.01 14.12 -3.56
CA VAL A 112 12.41 14.57 -4.82
C VAL A 112 10.89 14.77 -4.66
N ASP A 113 10.21 13.83 -3.99
CA ASP A 113 8.77 13.94 -3.72
C ASP A 113 8.44 15.21 -2.92
N ARG A 114 9.18 15.49 -1.84
CA ARG A 114 9.00 16.70 -1.03
C ARG A 114 9.22 17.99 -1.82
N ALA A 115 10.16 17.96 -2.76
CA ALA A 115 10.42 19.08 -3.66
C ALA A 115 9.41 19.20 -4.81
N ARG A 116 8.42 18.30 -4.89
CA ARG A 116 7.48 18.19 -6.02
C ARG A 116 8.19 18.04 -7.37
N GLY A 117 9.37 17.42 -7.35
CA GLY A 117 10.20 17.20 -8.53
C GLY A 117 9.72 16.01 -9.37
N ALA A 118 10.13 15.98 -10.63
CA ALA A 118 9.94 14.83 -11.49
C ALA A 118 11.08 13.81 -11.29
N HIS A 119 10.72 12.54 -11.17
CA HIS A 119 11.70 11.46 -11.13
C HIS A 119 12.21 11.16 -12.54
N GLN A 120 13.54 10.96 -12.67
CA GLN A 120 14.21 10.62 -13.93
C GLN A 120 14.59 9.13 -14.02
N ASP A 121 14.52 8.42 -12.89
CA ASP A 121 15.17 7.12 -12.67
C ASP A 121 14.13 5.98 -12.65
N GLU A 122 13.11 6.04 -13.52
CA GLU A 122 12.02 5.06 -13.62
C GLU A 122 11.25 4.83 -12.30
N VAL A 123 11.37 5.77 -11.37
CA VAL A 123 10.59 5.74 -10.12
C VAL A 123 9.14 6.12 -10.43
N GLU A 124 8.19 5.29 -9.97
CA GLU A 124 6.76 5.54 -10.14
C GLU A 124 6.37 6.86 -9.45
N ALA A 125 5.73 7.75 -10.19
CA ALA A 125 5.27 9.04 -9.66
C ALA A 125 4.21 8.85 -8.56
N VAL A 126 4.24 9.71 -7.54
CA VAL A 126 3.23 9.69 -6.46
C VAL A 126 1.82 9.74 -7.01
N ALA A 127 1.56 10.56 -8.05
CA ALA A 127 0.25 10.67 -8.68
C ALA A 127 -0.22 9.35 -9.33
N ALA A 128 0.70 8.56 -9.89
CA ALA A 128 0.37 7.25 -10.46
C ALA A 128 -0.03 6.25 -9.36
N VAL A 129 0.74 6.21 -8.26
CA VAL A 129 0.37 5.41 -7.08
C VAL A 129 -0.98 5.84 -6.52
N ALA A 130 -1.20 7.16 -6.36
CA ALA A 130 -2.44 7.71 -5.86
C ALA A 130 -3.64 7.31 -6.74
N THR A 131 -3.47 7.35 -8.06
CA THR A 131 -4.53 6.94 -9.02
C THR A 131 -4.92 5.47 -8.84
N ARG A 132 -3.95 4.53 -8.77
CA ARG A 132 -4.25 3.10 -8.61
C ARG A 132 -4.83 2.76 -7.24
N VAL A 133 -4.39 3.46 -6.21
CA VAL A 133 -4.91 3.29 -4.85
C VAL A 133 -6.34 3.82 -4.72
N ASP A 134 -6.63 5.01 -5.28
CA ASP A 134 -7.99 5.59 -5.31
C ASP A 134 -8.98 4.64 -6.02
N GLN A 135 -8.57 3.99 -7.11
CA GLN A 135 -9.39 2.99 -7.78
C GLN A 135 -9.74 1.81 -6.87
N VAL A 136 -8.76 1.28 -6.11
CA VAL A 136 -9.02 0.19 -5.15
C VAL A 136 -9.99 0.64 -4.05
N LEU A 137 -9.77 1.82 -3.48
CA LEU A 137 -10.61 2.37 -2.43
C LEU A 137 -12.06 2.53 -2.88
N ARG A 138 -12.29 3.08 -4.08
CA ARG A 138 -13.64 3.25 -4.65
C ARG A 138 -14.31 1.93 -5.01
N GLU A 139 -13.54 0.96 -5.49
CA GLU A 139 -14.07 -0.36 -5.80
C GLU A 139 -14.46 -1.11 -4.53
N ALA A 140 -13.61 -1.09 -3.52
CA ALA A 140 -13.90 -1.66 -2.21
C ALA A 140 -15.19 -1.07 -1.61
N ASP A 141 -15.34 0.25 -1.68
CA ASP A 141 -16.54 0.95 -1.20
C ASP A 141 -17.83 0.45 -1.89
N ARG A 142 -17.77 0.17 -3.17
CA ARG A 142 -18.93 -0.30 -3.94
C ARG A 142 -19.27 -1.77 -3.71
N LEU A 143 -18.25 -2.63 -3.50
CA LEU A 143 -18.43 -4.08 -3.49
C LEU A 143 -18.76 -4.66 -2.11
N THR A 144 -18.42 -3.96 -1.04
CA THR A 144 -18.46 -4.54 0.31
C THR A 144 -19.79 -4.34 1.05
N SER A 145 -20.74 -3.60 0.49
CA SER A 145 -22.09 -3.41 1.09
C SER A 145 -22.07 -3.02 2.59
N GLY A 146 -21.03 -2.33 3.04
CA GLY A 146 -20.86 -1.89 4.42
C GLY A 146 -19.96 -2.75 5.30
N ALA A 147 -19.43 -3.86 4.79
CA ALA A 147 -18.44 -4.66 5.52
C ALA A 147 -17.11 -3.89 5.69
N PRO A 148 -16.39 -4.08 6.80
CA PRO A 148 -15.05 -3.52 6.97
C PRO A 148 -14.10 -4.03 5.87
N VAL A 149 -13.23 -3.14 5.39
CA VAL A 149 -12.21 -3.48 4.39
C VAL A 149 -10.84 -3.27 4.97
N VAL A 150 -9.93 -4.24 4.78
CA VAL A 150 -8.52 -4.11 5.17
C VAL A 150 -7.64 -4.22 3.93
N LEU A 151 -6.91 -3.15 3.62
CA LEU A 151 -5.93 -3.12 2.55
C LEU A 151 -4.55 -3.49 3.09
N VAL A 152 -3.99 -4.62 2.62
CA VAL A 152 -2.66 -5.09 3.04
C VAL A 152 -1.64 -4.76 1.96
N ALA A 153 -0.69 -3.88 2.29
CA ALA A 153 0.25 -3.39 1.30
C ALA A 153 1.60 -2.94 1.94
N HIS A 154 2.19 -1.89 1.41
CA HIS A 154 3.56 -1.46 1.64
C HIS A 154 3.62 -0.01 2.13
N GLY A 155 4.82 0.45 2.53
CA GLY A 155 5.00 1.72 3.21
C GLY A 155 4.46 2.93 2.45
N ASP A 156 4.99 3.22 1.27
CA ASP A 156 4.59 4.41 0.49
C ASP A 156 3.13 4.33 0.04
N VAL A 157 2.72 3.16 -0.46
CA VAL A 157 1.34 2.92 -0.93
C VAL A 157 0.31 3.21 0.16
N LEU A 158 0.57 2.75 1.38
CA LEU A 158 -0.37 2.95 2.50
C LEU A 158 -0.33 4.36 3.06
N GLN A 159 0.83 5.03 3.05
CA GLN A 159 0.88 6.45 3.42
C GLN A 159 0.12 7.32 2.42
N ILE A 160 0.21 7.00 1.12
CA ILE A 160 -0.59 7.65 0.08
C ILE A 160 -2.08 7.35 0.27
N ALA A 161 -2.47 6.10 0.59
CA ALA A 161 -3.86 5.76 0.90
C ALA A 161 -4.42 6.55 2.09
N LEU A 162 -3.61 6.71 3.14
CA LEU A 162 -3.98 7.49 4.32
C LEU A 162 -4.12 8.99 4.02
N ALA A 163 -3.22 9.56 3.19
CA ALA A 163 -3.32 10.95 2.72
C ALA A 163 -4.61 11.17 1.93
N LEU A 164 -4.92 10.28 0.98
CA LEU A 164 -6.16 10.32 0.20
C LEU A 164 -7.40 10.25 1.10
N GLY A 165 -7.42 9.32 2.06
CA GLY A 165 -8.51 9.16 3.00
C GLY A 165 -8.72 10.38 3.88
N ALA A 166 -7.67 11.12 4.21
CA ALA A 166 -7.73 12.38 4.94
C ALA A 166 -8.13 13.58 4.06
N GLY A 167 -8.25 13.40 2.73
CA GLY A 167 -8.47 14.48 1.77
C GLY A 167 -7.26 15.40 1.60
N ALA A 168 -6.07 14.92 1.95
CA ALA A 168 -4.81 15.62 1.76
C ALA A 168 -4.23 15.36 0.37
N ASP A 169 -3.29 16.21 -0.06
CA ASP A 169 -2.53 15.99 -1.28
C ASP A 169 -1.66 14.72 -1.13
N PRO A 170 -1.75 13.74 -2.04
CA PRO A 170 -0.96 12.52 -1.96
C PRO A 170 0.56 12.76 -1.97
N HIS A 171 1.03 13.89 -2.51
CA HIS A 171 2.44 14.26 -2.45
C HIS A 171 2.92 14.59 -1.03
N ASP A 172 2.01 14.89 -0.11
CA ASP A 172 2.32 15.10 1.31
C ASP A 172 2.27 13.78 2.12
N HIS A 173 2.26 12.63 1.45
CA HIS A 173 2.18 11.31 2.11
C HIS A 173 3.30 11.09 3.14
N ARG A 174 4.44 11.76 3.00
CA ARG A 174 5.54 11.66 3.98
C ARG A 174 5.29 12.45 5.28
N ASP A 175 4.27 13.31 5.32
CA ASP A 175 3.81 13.96 6.54
C ASP A 175 2.87 13.04 7.35
N VAL A 176 2.34 12.01 6.70
CA VAL A 176 1.60 10.94 7.38
C VAL A 176 2.58 10.11 8.22
N PRO A 177 2.33 9.90 9.52
CA PRO A 177 3.19 9.08 10.36
C PRO A 177 3.47 7.72 9.72
N HIS A 178 4.75 7.34 9.73
CA HIS A 178 5.18 6.05 9.16
C HIS A 178 4.43 4.88 9.81
N LEU A 179 4.07 3.87 9.01
CA LEU A 179 3.53 2.62 9.54
C LEU A 179 4.68 1.64 9.84
N GLY A 180 4.72 1.12 11.06
CA GLY A 180 5.59 -0.01 11.41
C GLY A 180 5.17 -1.32 10.72
N ASN A 181 6.03 -2.34 10.78
CA ASN A 181 5.69 -3.66 10.25
C ASN A 181 4.44 -4.23 10.96
N ALA A 182 3.49 -4.73 10.19
CA ALA A 182 2.17 -5.20 10.62
C ALA A 182 1.37 -4.18 11.46
N GLU A 183 1.66 -2.89 11.30
CA GLU A 183 0.82 -1.86 11.91
C GLU A 183 -0.51 -1.77 11.17
N LEU A 184 -1.58 -1.88 11.96
CA LEU A 184 -2.96 -1.70 11.51
C LEU A 184 -3.40 -0.28 11.85
N ARG A 185 -3.95 0.43 10.86
CA ARG A 185 -4.45 1.79 11.05
C ARG A 185 -5.75 1.99 10.28
N ARG A 186 -6.70 2.68 10.90
CA ARG A 186 -7.97 3.03 10.25
C ARG A 186 -7.76 4.24 9.35
N ILE A 187 -8.31 4.21 8.14
CA ILE A 187 -8.40 5.39 7.30
C ILE A 187 -9.49 6.28 7.88
N GLY A 188 -9.09 7.48 8.36
CA GLY A 188 -10.03 8.47 8.84
C GLY A 188 -10.61 9.27 7.68
N GLY A 189 -11.88 9.66 7.82
CA GLY A 189 -12.44 10.71 6.97
C GLY A 189 -13.58 10.34 6.04
N ALA A 190 -14.34 11.37 5.74
CA ALA A 190 -15.66 11.37 5.16
C ALA A 190 -15.70 11.47 3.62
N ARG A 191 -14.62 11.35 2.85
CA ARG A 191 -14.59 11.95 1.51
C ARG A 191 -14.17 11.12 0.31
N LEU A 192 -13.93 9.82 0.42
CA LEU A 192 -13.60 9.02 -0.78
C LEU A 192 -14.80 8.91 -1.75
N ALA A 193 -16.04 8.94 -1.23
CA ALA A 193 -17.25 8.85 -2.05
C ALA A 193 -17.58 10.15 -2.81
N ASP A 194 -17.21 11.30 -2.28
CA ASP A 194 -17.63 12.62 -2.79
C ASP A 194 -16.52 13.38 -3.57
N ALA A 195 -15.28 12.92 -3.49
CA ALA A 195 -14.17 13.52 -4.23
C ALA A 195 -14.18 13.10 -5.70
N ALA A 196 -13.81 14.01 -6.60
CA ALA A 196 -13.59 13.66 -8.00
C ALA A 196 -12.48 12.59 -8.11
N PRO A 197 -12.60 11.63 -9.07
CA PRO A 197 -11.54 10.65 -9.30
C PRO A 197 -10.20 11.34 -9.58
N ILE A 198 -9.12 10.85 -9.01
CA ILE A 198 -7.78 11.28 -9.39
C ILE A 198 -7.50 10.72 -10.77
N VAL A 199 -7.36 11.60 -11.75
CA VAL A 199 -6.97 11.26 -13.12
C VAL A 199 -5.48 11.59 -13.22
N ALA A 200 -4.65 10.64 -13.62
CA ALA A 200 -3.26 10.93 -13.93
C ALA A 200 -3.21 12.01 -15.02
N ASP A 201 -2.47 13.09 -14.79
CA ASP A 201 -2.34 14.17 -15.75
C ASP A 201 -1.72 13.61 -17.04
N SER A 202 -2.46 13.70 -18.16
CA SER A 202 -2.05 13.20 -19.48
C SER A 202 -1.03 14.15 -20.16
N ALA A 203 -0.09 14.69 -19.40
CA ALA A 203 0.88 15.66 -19.89
C ALA A 203 2.04 15.05 -20.71
N THR A 204 1.94 13.79 -21.17
CA THR A 204 3.01 13.14 -21.95
C THR A 204 2.64 12.79 -23.40
N GLU A 205 1.43 13.11 -23.88
CA GLU A 205 1.02 12.78 -25.27
C GLU A 205 1.27 13.89 -26.32
N ALA A 206 1.85 15.01 -25.93
CA ALA A 206 2.01 16.16 -26.86
C ALA A 206 3.40 16.26 -27.52
N ALA A 207 4.34 15.37 -27.26
CA ALA A 207 5.72 15.47 -27.75
C ALA A 207 6.02 14.66 -29.03
N GLU A 208 5.11 13.85 -29.56
CA GLU A 208 5.39 12.97 -30.72
C GLU A 208 4.73 13.39 -32.05
N LYS A 209 4.22 14.60 -32.18
CA LYS A 209 3.60 15.04 -33.44
C LYS A 209 4.31 16.17 -34.17
N HIS A 210 5.57 16.47 -33.91
CA HIS A 210 6.36 17.39 -34.73
C HIS A 210 7.85 16.97 -34.73
N ALA A 211 8.16 15.90 -35.46
CA ALA A 211 9.49 15.65 -36.01
C ALA A 211 9.35 14.98 -37.37
#